data_8b97e1d4bdb3fc6ad66106c6c8903fcd
#
_entry.id   8b97e1d4bdb3fc6ad66106c6c8903fcd
#
_cell.length_a   1.000
_cell.length_b   1.000
_cell.length_c   1.000
_cell.angle_alpha   90.00
_cell.angle_beta   90.00
_cell.angle_gamma   90.00
#
_symmetry.space_group_name_H-M   'P 1'
#
loop_
_entity.id
_entity.type
_entity.pdbx_description
1 polymer ?
#
loop_
_entity_poly.entity_id
_entity_poly.type
_entity_poly.pdbx_seq_one_letter_code
_entity_poly.pdbx_strand_id
1 'polypeptide(L)'
;MVLQDSFEIHNVLNPLIWGKDNRLLPEVEDKINIIFGDAVEILPTINKKYDMVFIDAAKGKYPFFLKEALRMLNKDGIILADNILYKGYVMSDYNKHKQRTAVRNLREYIKEVTENPNLETEILEIGDGLAVSKLNI
;
A
#
# COMPACT_ATOMS: atom_id res chain seq x y z
N MET A 1 -6.58 4.76 4.97
CA MET A 1 -5.86 5.39 3.84
C MET A 1 -5.57 4.35 2.77
N VAL A 2 -5.69 4.73 1.52
CA VAL A 2 -5.34 3.88 0.37
C VAL A 2 -4.31 4.61 -0.47
N LEU A 3 -3.17 3.96 -0.70
CA LEU A 3 -2.10 4.43 -1.61
C LEU A 3 -2.20 3.60 -2.88
N GLN A 4 -2.59 4.21 -3.98
CA GLN A 4 -2.86 3.50 -5.22
C GLN A 4 -2.44 4.35 -6.42
N ASP A 5 -1.95 3.69 -7.47
CA ASP A 5 -1.65 4.37 -8.72
C ASP A 5 -2.94 4.94 -9.34
N SER A 6 -2.86 6.16 -9.84
CA SER A 6 -4.03 6.88 -10.37
C SER A 6 -4.75 6.10 -11.48
N PHE A 7 -4.03 5.32 -12.27
CA PHE A 7 -4.60 4.48 -13.32
C PHE A 7 -5.53 3.40 -12.75
N GLU A 8 -5.16 2.79 -11.64
CA GLU A 8 -5.94 1.69 -11.05
C GLU A 8 -7.15 2.17 -10.26
N ILE A 9 -7.13 3.39 -9.73
CA ILE A 9 -8.24 3.91 -8.94
C ILE A 9 -9.53 3.95 -9.76
N HIS A 10 -9.45 4.27 -11.05
CA HIS A 10 -10.61 4.27 -11.95
C HIS A 10 -11.14 2.87 -12.23
N ASN A 11 -10.28 1.88 -12.26
CA ASN A 11 -10.66 0.50 -12.55
C ASN A 11 -11.21 -0.26 -11.35
N VAL A 12 -10.61 -0.03 -10.18
CA VAL A 12 -10.96 -0.77 -8.96
C VAL A 12 -12.12 -0.13 -8.21
N LEU A 13 -12.13 1.17 -8.09
CA LEU A 13 -13.12 1.88 -7.29
C LEU A 13 -14.31 2.40 -8.10
N ASN A 14 -14.16 2.47 -9.42
CA ASN A 14 -15.16 3.10 -10.29
C ASN A 14 -16.59 2.57 -10.10
N PRO A 15 -16.87 1.24 -10.09
CA PRO A 15 -18.24 0.78 -9.93
C PRO A 15 -18.87 1.07 -8.57
N LEU A 16 -18.03 1.29 -7.54
CA LEU A 16 -18.49 1.38 -6.17
C LEU A 16 -18.67 2.82 -5.67
N ILE A 17 -17.83 3.74 -6.15
CA ILE A 17 -17.78 5.11 -5.60
C ILE A 17 -17.86 6.21 -6.66
N TRP A 18 -17.54 5.91 -7.93
CA TRP A 18 -17.59 6.89 -9.01
C TRP A 18 -18.91 6.84 -9.75
N GLY A 19 -19.49 8.03 -10.01
CA GLY A 19 -20.64 8.18 -10.89
C GLY A 19 -20.21 8.33 -12.35
N LYS A 20 -21.22 8.47 -13.25
CA LYS A 20 -21.01 8.57 -14.69
C LYS A 20 -20.19 9.79 -15.13
N ASP A 21 -20.16 10.83 -14.33
CA ASP A 21 -19.46 12.11 -14.62
C ASP A 21 -18.06 12.16 -14.02
N ASN A 22 -17.46 11.02 -13.70
CA ASN A 22 -16.14 10.95 -13.06
C ASN A 22 -16.10 11.69 -11.70
N ARG A 23 -17.20 11.72 -10.99
CA ARG A 23 -17.33 12.29 -9.65
C ARG A 23 -17.67 11.20 -8.65
N LEU A 24 -17.31 11.42 -7.39
CA LEU A 24 -17.75 10.55 -6.31
C LEU A 24 -19.27 10.53 -6.23
N LEU A 25 -19.83 9.34 -5.94
CA LEU A 25 -21.26 9.22 -5.67
C LEU A 25 -21.63 10.06 -4.45
N PRO A 26 -22.81 10.73 -4.45
CA PRO A 26 -23.23 11.57 -3.32
C PRO A 26 -23.22 10.85 -1.97
N GLU A 27 -23.48 9.55 -1.96
CA GLU A 27 -23.54 8.72 -0.74
C GLU A 27 -22.18 8.57 -0.04
N VAL A 28 -21.08 8.77 -0.77
CA VAL A 28 -19.71 8.59 -0.26
C VAL A 28 -18.85 9.84 -0.35
N GLU A 29 -19.34 10.89 -0.98
CA GLU A 29 -18.59 12.11 -1.26
C GLU A 29 -18.01 12.75 0.02
N ASP A 30 -18.74 12.75 1.10
CA ASP A 30 -18.33 13.30 2.39
C ASP A 30 -17.41 12.37 3.19
N LYS A 31 -17.32 11.09 2.78
CA LYS A 31 -16.54 10.06 3.47
C LYS A 31 -15.20 9.77 2.82
N ILE A 32 -15.01 10.19 1.57
CA ILE A 32 -13.81 9.92 0.78
C ILE A 32 -13.14 11.22 0.41
N ASN A 33 -11.87 11.35 0.77
CA ASN A 33 -11.02 12.46 0.35
C ASN A 33 -9.97 11.93 -0.62
N ILE A 34 -9.99 12.44 -1.86
CA ILE A 34 -9.05 12.03 -2.91
C ILE A 34 -7.99 13.11 -3.04
N ILE A 35 -6.72 12.70 -2.92
CA ILE A 35 -5.56 13.57 -3.10
C ILE A 35 -4.76 13.06 -4.30
N PHE A 36 -4.70 13.87 -5.36
CA PHE A 36 -3.90 13.55 -6.54
C PHE A 36 -2.51 14.16 -6.41
N GLY A 37 -1.49 13.41 -6.77
CA GLY A 37 -0.12 13.90 -6.80
C GLY A 37 0.89 12.80 -6.52
N ASP A 38 2.13 13.20 -6.32
CA ASP A 38 3.20 12.29 -5.98
C ASP A 38 3.15 11.94 -4.49
N ALA A 39 2.91 10.67 -4.20
CA ALA A 39 2.80 10.18 -2.83
C ALA A 39 4.09 10.43 -2.02
N VAL A 40 5.25 10.39 -2.66
CA VAL A 40 6.53 10.65 -1.99
C VAL A 40 6.60 12.08 -1.46
N GLU A 41 6.02 13.03 -2.19
CA GLU A 41 5.97 14.43 -1.77
C GLU A 41 4.82 14.72 -0.78
N ILE A 42 3.68 14.06 -0.98
CA ILE A 42 2.45 14.37 -0.24
C ILE A 42 2.41 13.69 1.12
N LEU A 43 2.78 12.41 1.21
CA LEU A 43 2.65 11.64 2.45
C LEU A 43 3.33 12.30 3.66
N PRO A 44 4.55 12.83 3.55
CA PRO A 44 5.18 13.48 4.70
C PRO A 44 4.42 14.70 5.25
N THR A 45 3.54 15.30 4.46
CA THR A 45 2.75 16.45 4.87
C THR A 45 1.46 16.08 5.62
N ILE A 46 1.08 14.81 5.59
CA ILE A 46 -0.15 14.34 6.24
C ILE A 46 0.11 14.08 7.72
N ASN A 47 -0.60 14.79 8.59
CA ASN A 47 -0.48 14.67 10.04
C ASN A 47 -1.68 13.94 10.67
N LYS A 48 -2.40 13.16 9.89
CA LYS A 48 -3.56 12.40 10.32
C LYS A 48 -3.15 10.98 10.72
N LYS A 49 -3.92 10.38 11.62
CA LYS A 49 -3.77 8.97 11.99
C LYS A 49 -4.90 8.14 11.38
N TYR A 50 -4.59 6.91 11.03
CA TYR A 50 -5.53 5.98 10.39
C TYR A 50 -5.49 4.64 11.09
N ASP A 51 -6.62 3.94 11.06
CA ASP A 51 -6.72 2.57 11.61
C ASP A 51 -6.27 1.53 10.60
N MET A 52 -6.27 1.88 9.32
CA MET A 52 -5.81 0.99 8.25
C MET A 52 -5.13 1.79 7.14
N VAL A 53 -4.04 1.26 6.64
CA VAL A 53 -3.35 1.78 5.45
C VAL A 53 -3.24 0.64 4.44
N PHE A 54 -3.76 0.87 3.24
CA PHE A 54 -3.63 -0.07 2.12
C PHE A 54 -2.65 0.47 1.10
N ILE A 55 -1.63 -0.33 0.78
CA ILE A 55 -0.56 0.04 -0.16
C ILE A 55 -0.69 -0.79 -1.43
N ASP A 56 -0.99 -0.14 -2.53
CA ASP A 56 -1.03 -0.73 -3.86
C ASP A 56 -0.52 0.30 -4.87
N ALA A 57 0.76 0.56 -4.84
CA ALA A 57 1.40 1.64 -5.59
C ALA A 57 2.73 1.19 -6.18
N ALA A 58 3.62 2.12 -6.49
CA ALA A 58 4.91 1.84 -7.10
C ALA A 58 5.78 0.92 -6.23
N LYS A 59 6.09 -0.27 -6.72
CA LYS A 59 6.77 -1.33 -5.96
C LYS A 59 8.16 -0.93 -5.48
N GLY A 60 8.87 -0.10 -6.25
CA GLY A 60 10.17 0.44 -5.85
C GLY A 60 10.13 1.41 -4.67
N LYS A 61 8.96 1.80 -4.20
CA LYS A 61 8.77 2.74 -3.10
C LYS A 61 8.16 2.12 -1.84
N TYR A 62 7.95 0.81 -1.81
CA TYR A 62 7.30 0.14 -0.68
C TYR A 62 7.98 0.36 0.67
N PRO A 63 9.32 0.34 0.82
CA PRO A 63 9.94 0.68 2.10
C PRO A 63 9.64 2.11 2.55
N PHE A 64 9.59 3.05 1.64
CA PHE A 64 9.19 4.43 1.95
C PHE A 64 7.73 4.49 2.40
N PHE A 65 6.83 3.82 1.68
CA PHE A 65 5.42 3.77 2.05
C PHE A 65 5.20 3.11 3.42
N LEU A 66 5.97 2.08 3.74
CA LEU A 66 5.92 1.46 5.07
C LEU A 66 6.28 2.45 6.18
N LYS A 67 7.36 3.19 5.98
CA LYS A 67 7.80 4.20 6.94
C LYS A 67 6.69 5.23 7.21
N GLU A 68 6.09 5.75 6.15
CA GLU A 68 5.02 6.73 6.28
C GLU A 68 3.74 6.11 6.86
N ALA A 69 3.41 4.88 6.46
CA ALA A 69 2.27 4.17 7.02
C ALA A 69 2.40 3.96 8.54
N LEU A 70 3.57 3.53 9.00
CA LEU A 70 3.83 3.37 10.43
C LEU A 70 3.70 4.68 11.21
N ARG A 71 4.14 5.77 10.63
CA ARG A 71 4.00 7.10 11.24
C ARG A 71 2.53 7.52 11.39
N MET A 72 1.70 7.14 10.41
CA MET A 72 0.29 7.51 10.35
C MET A 72 -0.66 6.47 10.94
N LEU A 73 -0.15 5.37 11.47
CA LEU A 73 -0.99 4.28 11.94
C LEU A 73 -1.35 4.46 13.43
N ASN A 74 -2.61 4.26 13.74
CA ASN A 74 -3.07 4.19 15.13
C ASN A 74 -2.58 2.89 15.79
N LYS A 75 -2.57 2.87 17.12
CA LYS A 75 -2.38 1.66 17.89
C LYS A 75 -3.38 0.58 17.44
N ASP A 76 -2.92 -0.67 17.33
CA ASP A 76 -3.71 -1.80 16.83
C ASP A 76 -4.13 -1.65 15.36
N GLY A 77 -3.60 -0.66 14.66
CA GLY A 77 -3.88 -0.44 13.24
C GLY A 77 -3.24 -1.50 12.34
N ILE A 78 -3.72 -1.57 11.11
CA ILE A 78 -3.35 -2.61 10.15
C ILE A 78 -2.78 -1.96 8.89
N ILE A 79 -1.67 -2.51 8.39
CA ILE A 79 -1.12 -2.18 7.08
C ILE A 79 -1.36 -3.38 6.16
N LEU A 80 -1.98 -3.14 5.02
CA LEU A 80 -2.15 -4.11 3.95
C LEU A 80 -1.27 -3.68 2.77
N ALA A 81 -0.42 -4.58 2.28
CA ALA A 81 0.41 -4.31 1.10
C ALA A 81 0.15 -5.37 0.04
N ASP A 82 -0.33 -4.95 -1.12
CA ASP A 82 -0.66 -5.84 -2.22
C ASP A 82 0.50 -6.02 -3.19
N ASN A 83 0.45 -7.09 -3.97
CA ASN A 83 1.44 -7.45 -5.00
C ASN A 83 2.87 -7.62 -4.46
N ILE A 84 3.02 -8.04 -3.22
CA ILE A 84 4.35 -8.16 -2.59
C ILE A 84 5.20 -9.29 -3.14
N LEU A 85 4.60 -10.31 -3.77
CA LEU A 85 5.32 -11.40 -4.40
C LEU A 85 5.71 -11.10 -5.84
N TYR A 86 5.10 -10.11 -6.45
CA TYR A 86 5.44 -9.56 -7.75
C TYR A 86 5.65 -10.66 -8.81
N LYS A 87 4.55 -11.37 -9.16
CA LYS A 87 4.56 -12.49 -10.12
C LYS A 87 5.54 -13.61 -9.74
N GLY A 88 5.81 -13.77 -8.45
CA GLY A 88 6.74 -14.77 -7.94
C GLY A 88 8.22 -14.36 -7.97
N TYR A 89 8.55 -13.20 -8.52
CA TYR A 89 9.95 -12.75 -8.63
C TYR A 89 10.63 -12.57 -7.28
N VAL A 90 9.90 -12.18 -6.25
CA VAL A 90 10.44 -11.98 -4.90
C VAL A 90 10.90 -13.30 -4.28
N MET A 91 10.23 -14.40 -4.59
CA MET A 91 10.52 -15.75 -4.07
C MET A 91 11.55 -16.52 -4.90
N SER A 92 11.98 -15.97 -6.03
CA SER A 92 12.91 -16.61 -6.96
C SER A 92 14.29 -15.94 -6.92
N ASP A 93 15.24 -16.49 -7.67
CA ASP A 93 16.56 -15.89 -7.90
C ASP A 93 16.52 -14.81 -8.99
N TYR A 94 15.34 -14.24 -9.23
CA TYR A 94 15.15 -13.27 -10.29
C TYR A 94 16.00 -12.02 -10.07
N ASN A 95 16.82 -11.68 -11.06
CA ASN A 95 17.75 -10.55 -11.01
C ASN A 95 17.86 -9.85 -12.36
N LYS A 96 16.77 -9.80 -13.14
CA LYS A 96 16.76 -9.13 -14.43
C LYS A 96 16.63 -7.62 -14.28
N HIS A 97 17.26 -6.88 -15.20
CA HIS A 97 17.49 -5.45 -15.08
C HIS A 97 16.24 -4.58 -14.90
N LYS A 98 15.13 -4.87 -15.60
CA LYS A 98 13.92 -4.02 -15.58
C LYS A 98 13.18 -3.98 -14.25
N GLN A 99 13.14 -5.10 -13.49
CA GLN A 99 12.41 -5.22 -12.24
C GLN A 99 13.31 -5.33 -11.02
N ARG A 100 14.60 -5.18 -11.20
CA ARG A 100 15.61 -5.39 -10.15
C ARG A 100 15.39 -4.52 -8.92
N THR A 101 15.13 -3.23 -9.13
CA THR A 101 14.88 -2.29 -8.04
C THR A 101 13.57 -2.60 -7.31
N ALA A 102 12.50 -2.88 -8.05
CA ALA A 102 11.21 -3.24 -7.48
C ALA A 102 11.31 -4.50 -6.63
N VAL A 103 11.93 -5.56 -7.16
CA VAL A 103 12.12 -6.83 -6.44
C VAL A 103 12.95 -6.64 -5.16
N ARG A 104 14.05 -5.89 -5.25
CA ARG A 104 14.90 -5.59 -4.10
C ARG A 104 14.13 -4.85 -3.01
N ASN A 105 13.36 -3.84 -3.38
CA ASN A 105 12.60 -3.04 -2.42
C ASN A 105 11.42 -3.80 -1.83
N LEU A 106 10.78 -4.70 -2.59
CA LEU A 106 9.75 -5.59 -2.05
C LEU A 106 10.35 -6.59 -1.05
N ARG A 107 11.52 -7.16 -1.34
CA ARG A 107 12.23 -8.02 -0.38
C ARG A 107 12.59 -7.27 0.90
N GLU A 108 13.04 -6.03 0.77
CA GLU A 108 13.32 -5.16 1.92
C GLU A 108 12.04 -4.89 2.72
N TYR A 109 10.92 -4.59 2.06
CA TYR A 109 9.63 -4.43 2.71
C TYR A 109 9.24 -5.66 3.53
N ILE A 110 9.30 -6.84 2.91
CA ILE A 110 8.97 -8.10 3.57
C ILE A 110 9.85 -8.32 4.79
N LYS A 111 11.15 -8.10 4.64
CA LYS A 111 12.11 -8.22 5.74
C LYS A 111 11.74 -7.30 6.90
N GLU A 112 11.48 -6.03 6.61
CA GLU A 112 11.14 -5.05 7.64
C GLU A 112 9.86 -5.43 8.39
N VAL A 113 8.80 -5.82 7.70
CA VAL A 113 7.52 -6.15 8.34
C VAL A 113 7.56 -7.48 9.10
N THR A 114 8.42 -8.42 8.70
CA THR A 114 8.54 -9.71 9.38
C THR A 114 9.52 -9.66 10.56
N GLU A 115 10.52 -8.80 10.53
CA GLU A 115 11.53 -8.67 11.59
C GLU A 115 11.19 -7.59 12.62
N ASN A 116 10.26 -6.69 12.33
CA ASN A 116 9.90 -5.61 13.26
C ASN A 116 9.16 -6.19 14.49
N PRO A 117 9.70 -6.01 15.72
CA PRO A 117 9.09 -6.58 16.92
C PRO A 117 7.75 -5.95 17.28
N ASN A 118 7.42 -4.78 16.72
CA ASN A 118 6.14 -4.11 16.96
C ASN A 118 5.07 -4.48 15.93
N LEU A 119 5.41 -5.32 14.96
CA LEU A 119 4.47 -5.77 13.92
C LEU A 119 4.26 -7.27 14.00
N GLU A 120 3.01 -7.66 13.93
CA GLU A 120 2.61 -9.04 13.67
C GLU A 120 2.19 -9.14 12.22
N THR A 121 2.98 -9.88 11.42
CA THR A 121 2.81 -9.93 9.97
C THR A 121 2.49 -11.32 9.49
N GLU A 122 1.48 -11.42 8.62
CA GLU A 122 1.14 -12.63 7.88
C GLU A 122 1.20 -12.31 6.38
N ILE A 123 1.82 -13.19 5.61
CA ILE A 123 1.89 -13.08 4.16
C ILE A 123 0.95 -14.12 3.56
N LEU A 124 -0.09 -13.63 2.88
CA LEU A 124 -1.10 -14.46 2.24
C LEU A 124 -0.75 -14.64 0.76
N GLU A 125 -0.78 -15.89 0.30
CA GLU A 125 -0.57 -16.21 -1.12
C GLU A 125 -1.88 -16.08 -1.91
N ILE A 126 -2.53 -14.93 -1.78
CA ILE A 126 -3.75 -14.56 -2.50
C ILE A 126 -3.34 -13.64 -3.64
N GLY A 127 -3.77 -13.98 -4.86
CA GLY A 127 -3.38 -13.20 -6.03
C GLY A 127 -1.86 -13.12 -6.16
N ASP A 128 -1.32 -11.92 -6.20
CA ASP A 128 0.12 -11.66 -6.31
C ASP A 128 0.79 -11.43 -4.94
N GLY A 129 0.18 -11.94 -3.89
CA GLY A 129 0.67 -11.85 -2.51
C GLY A 129 0.16 -10.61 -1.78
N LEU A 130 -0.33 -10.82 -0.56
CA LEU A 130 -0.83 -9.77 0.32
C LEU A 130 -0.13 -9.87 1.67
N ALA A 131 0.57 -8.82 2.07
CA ALA A 131 1.12 -8.74 3.41
C ALA A 131 0.13 -8.01 4.33
N VAL A 132 -0.20 -8.65 5.45
CA VAL A 132 -1.07 -8.10 6.50
C VAL A 132 -0.21 -7.89 7.74
N SER A 133 -0.03 -6.66 8.14
CA SER A 133 0.81 -6.31 9.29
C SER A 133 -0.02 -5.53 10.32
N LYS A 134 -0.11 -6.06 11.53
CA LYS A 134 -0.81 -5.40 12.63
C LYS A 134 0.19 -4.78 13.58
N LEU A 135 -0.06 -3.53 13.98
CA LEU A 135 0.80 -2.82 14.93
C LEU A 135 0.40 -3.20 16.38
N ASN A 136 1.35 -3.84 17.08
CA ASN A 136 1.18 -4.33 18.46
C ASN A 136 2.01 -3.49 19.41
N ILE A 137 1.57 -2.28 19.69
CA ILE A 137 2.15 -1.42 20.75
C ILE A 137 1.07 -0.77 21.57
#